data_e46112a4130e2999fafaa4bc374cfa63
#
_entry.id   e46112a4130e2999fafaa4bc374cfa63
#
_cell.length_a   1.000
_cell.length_b   1.000
_cell.length_c   1.000
_cell.angle_alpha   90.00
_cell.angle_beta   90.00
_cell.angle_gamma   90.00
#
_symmetry.space_group_name_H-M   'P 1'
#
loop_
_entity.id
_entity.type
_entity.pdbx_description
1 polymer ?
#
loop_
_entity_poly.entity_id
_entity_poly.type
_entity_poly.pdbx_seq_one_letter_code
_entity_poly.pdbx_strand_id
1 'polypeptide(L)'
;MDSYNKETIRNTYSAGLIHHLTLVVGLVCVGIGQTLLYTILGPASRKIGISDFSVGIIVTIAALVITLSSGMWGRLIDRLGSRNAYLAGMIFYTTGTLFLGYGLHISVNHSISALSAFYLLLVIRSLTGFLTAGIHPAAMTYVAESTSSKERGAGIALIASAYGIGSIIGPILGSVIGKVSFLLPILVASAISLLGVILGFLVLKPQKKSLTNKEKERILIRLTDKRVLPIFIGISLTYVGFSCFQQTLSFYVQDVFNLSPERSISKIGGLFATMAAFMIITQLLLIQIIKPSINFLLYCGMWSCVTGFMFLILTTQTFNGLYLACGFLGIGFGMMIPAIQSSASLAVTKDEQGGVSGFLFGASAFGYVIGPALGTYIYSINSNILFLICIVVTFLSVFSTRIVLNKK
;
A
#
# COMPACT_ATOMS: atom_id res chain seq x y z
N MET A 1 5.83 40.20 -28.25
CA MET A 1 5.26 39.97 -26.91
C MET A 1 4.70 38.55 -26.74
N ASP A 2 4.12 37.93 -27.75
CA ASP A 2 3.53 36.58 -27.69
C ASP A 2 4.53 35.42 -27.54
N SER A 3 5.73 35.50 -28.12
CA SER A 3 6.75 34.44 -28.01
C SER A 3 7.37 34.37 -26.62
N TYR A 4 7.63 35.51 -25.99
CA TYR A 4 8.16 35.58 -24.61
C TYR A 4 7.18 35.05 -23.57
N ASN A 5 5.88 35.29 -23.76
CA ASN A 5 4.83 34.77 -22.88
C ASN A 5 4.66 33.26 -23.04
N LYS A 6 4.76 32.71 -24.26
CA LYS A 6 4.70 31.25 -24.51
C LYS A 6 5.90 30.51 -23.94
N GLU A 7 7.08 31.09 -24.02
CA GLU A 7 8.30 30.49 -23.49
C GLU A 7 8.32 30.49 -21.95
N THR A 8 7.86 31.56 -21.32
CA THR A 8 7.71 31.70 -19.86
C THR A 8 6.65 30.70 -19.31
N ILE A 9 5.52 30.56 -20.00
CA ILE A 9 4.47 29.59 -19.67
C ILE A 9 5.00 28.15 -19.81
N ARG A 10 5.70 27.86 -20.91
CA ARG A 10 6.30 26.52 -21.16
C ARG A 10 7.35 26.16 -20.09
N ASN A 11 8.19 27.12 -19.69
CA ASN A 11 9.20 26.91 -18.64
C ASN A 11 8.58 26.72 -17.24
N THR A 12 7.48 27.38 -16.95
CA THR A 12 6.74 27.21 -15.67
C THR A 12 6.03 25.84 -15.61
N TYR A 13 5.45 25.39 -16.73
CA TYR A 13 4.84 24.06 -16.84
C TYR A 13 5.87 22.94 -16.69
N SER A 14 7.02 23.06 -17.36
CA SER A 14 8.09 22.06 -17.28
C SER A 14 8.69 21.96 -15.88
N ALA A 15 8.85 23.08 -15.17
CA ALA A 15 9.35 23.09 -13.79
C ALA A 15 8.38 22.42 -12.80
N GLY A 16 7.06 22.65 -12.95
CA GLY A 16 6.04 21.98 -12.13
C GLY A 16 6.04 20.46 -12.31
N LEU A 17 6.13 20.01 -13.58
CA LEU A 17 6.17 18.59 -13.91
C LEU A 17 7.38 17.88 -13.30
N ILE A 18 8.56 18.50 -13.31
CA ILE A 18 9.78 17.92 -12.73
C ILE A 18 9.64 17.74 -11.22
N HIS A 19 9.03 18.69 -10.51
CA HIS A 19 8.75 18.53 -9.06
C HIS A 19 7.82 17.37 -8.78
N HIS A 20 6.74 17.22 -9.55
CA HIS A 20 5.79 16.12 -9.38
C HIS A 20 6.42 14.76 -9.69
N LEU A 21 7.21 14.66 -10.76
CA LEU A 21 7.96 13.44 -11.09
C LEU A 21 8.94 13.06 -9.98
N THR A 22 9.60 14.03 -9.36
CA THR A 22 10.50 13.78 -8.22
C THR A 22 9.75 13.18 -7.02
N LEU A 23 8.56 13.69 -6.70
CA LEU A 23 7.72 13.11 -5.66
C LEU A 23 7.27 11.69 -6.02
N VAL A 24 6.88 11.46 -7.29
CA VAL A 24 6.50 10.14 -7.80
C VAL A 24 7.65 9.15 -7.63
N VAL A 25 8.86 9.51 -8.08
CA VAL A 25 10.05 8.66 -7.94
C VAL A 25 10.30 8.30 -6.47
N GLY A 26 10.26 9.27 -5.56
CA GLY A 26 10.43 8.98 -4.13
C GLY A 26 9.34 8.05 -3.57
N LEU A 27 8.07 8.24 -3.96
CA LEU A 27 6.98 7.37 -3.53
C LEU A 27 7.05 5.97 -4.15
N VAL A 28 7.53 5.84 -5.39
CA VAL A 28 7.85 4.54 -6.00
C VAL A 28 8.92 3.83 -5.18
N CYS A 29 9.99 4.55 -4.76
CA CYS A 29 11.04 3.99 -3.90
C CYS A 29 10.48 3.47 -2.56
N VAL A 30 9.58 4.24 -1.94
CA VAL A 30 8.86 3.81 -0.71
C VAL A 30 8.00 2.57 -0.99
N GLY A 31 7.25 2.57 -2.09
CA GLY A 31 6.41 1.44 -2.51
C GLY A 31 7.23 0.17 -2.75
N ILE A 32 8.38 0.28 -3.42
CA ILE A 32 9.32 -0.83 -3.63
C ILE A 32 9.74 -1.44 -2.29
N GLY A 33 10.26 -0.65 -1.37
CA GLY A 33 10.75 -1.18 -0.11
C GLY A 33 9.65 -1.74 0.80
N GLN A 34 8.44 -1.16 0.78
CA GLN A 34 7.29 -1.67 1.53
C GLN A 34 6.85 -3.05 1.03
N THR A 35 6.72 -3.21 -0.29
CA THR A 35 6.18 -4.45 -0.88
C THR A 35 7.22 -5.55 -0.99
N LEU A 36 8.49 -5.20 -1.15
CA LEU A 36 9.62 -6.13 -1.06
C LEU A 36 9.65 -6.88 0.28
N LEU A 37 9.28 -6.21 1.37
CA LEU A 37 9.25 -6.83 2.69
C LEU A 37 8.31 -8.03 2.78
N TYR A 38 7.15 -8.02 2.10
CA TYR A 38 6.25 -9.16 2.09
C TYR A 38 6.88 -10.42 1.45
N THR A 39 7.84 -10.22 0.55
CA THR A 39 8.57 -11.32 -0.07
C THR A 39 9.63 -11.91 0.86
N ILE A 40 10.24 -11.09 1.72
CA ILE A 40 11.42 -11.46 2.51
C ILE A 40 11.10 -11.74 3.96
N LEU A 41 10.19 -10.98 4.58
CA LEU A 41 9.98 -11.02 6.03
C LEU A 41 9.47 -12.38 6.50
N GLY A 42 8.55 -13.01 5.76
CA GLY A 42 8.05 -14.34 6.09
C GLY A 42 9.15 -15.42 6.10
N PRO A 43 9.86 -15.62 4.97
CA PRO A 43 10.98 -16.56 4.94
C PRO A 43 12.07 -16.28 5.99
N ALA A 44 12.46 -15.01 6.15
CA ALA A 44 13.47 -14.65 7.13
C ALA A 44 13.04 -14.92 8.58
N SER A 45 11.79 -14.63 8.93
CA SER A 45 11.27 -14.88 10.27
C SER A 45 11.26 -16.37 10.63
N ARG A 46 10.91 -17.23 9.69
CA ARG A 46 10.98 -18.70 9.90
C ARG A 46 12.41 -19.17 10.07
N LYS A 47 13.37 -18.61 9.34
CA LYS A 47 14.80 -18.90 9.54
C LYS A 47 15.31 -18.46 10.91
N ILE A 48 14.79 -17.35 11.45
CA ILE A 48 15.12 -16.85 12.80
C ILE A 48 14.46 -17.71 13.89
N GLY A 49 13.34 -18.37 13.59
CA GLY A 49 12.51 -19.09 14.55
C GLY A 49 11.40 -18.24 15.18
N ILE A 50 11.04 -17.10 14.54
CA ILE A 50 9.89 -16.28 14.94
C ILE A 50 8.63 -16.91 14.36
N SER A 51 7.57 -17.07 15.21
CA SER A 51 6.30 -17.64 14.77
C SER A 51 5.59 -16.76 13.73
N ASP A 52 4.84 -17.37 12.82
CA ASP A 52 4.08 -16.67 11.77
C ASP A 52 3.12 -15.63 12.37
N PHE A 53 2.48 -15.96 13.50
CA PHE A 53 1.61 -15.02 14.22
C PHE A 53 2.38 -13.80 14.73
N SER A 54 3.58 -13.99 15.28
CA SER A 54 4.42 -12.87 15.76
C SER A 54 4.80 -11.93 14.62
N VAL A 55 5.01 -12.45 13.41
CA VAL A 55 5.23 -11.60 12.23
C VAL A 55 3.99 -10.77 11.89
N GLY A 56 2.80 -11.38 11.97
CA GLY A 56 1.53 -10.68 11.85
C GLY A 56 1.39 -9.53 12.86
N ILE A 57 1.79 -9.75 14.10
CA ILE A 57 1.79 -8.72 15.15
C ILE A 57 2.76 -7.57 14.81
N ILE A 58 3.97 -7.85 14.33
CA ILE A 58 4.92 -6.80 13.92
C ILE A 58 4.29 -5.89 12.87
N VAL A 59 3.67 -6.47 11.85
CA VAL A 59 3.06 -5.69 10.75
C VAL A 59 1.82 -4.94 11.24
N THR A 60 0.98 -5.57 12.04
CA THR A 60 -0.23 -4.96 12.64
C THR A 60 0.13 -3.76 13.51
N ILE A 61 1.08 -3.89 14.43
CA ILE A 61 1.49 -2.79 15.33
C ILE A 61 2.11 -1.66 14.51
N ALA A 62 2.95 -1.96 13.52
CA ALA A 62 3.51 -0.93 12.65
C ALA A 62 2.42 -0.17 11.87
N ALA A 63 1.40 -0.86 11.33
CA ALA A 63 0.27 -0.24 10.66
C ALA A 63 -0.59 0.62 11.61
N LEU A 64 -0.81 0.14 12.83
CA LEU A 64 -1.51 0.89 13.88
C LEU A 64 -0.77 2.19 14.23
N VAL A 65 0.54 2.11 14.43
CA VAL A 65 1.39 3.27 14.73
C VAL A 65 1.35 4.28 13.59
N ILE A 66 1.46 3.86 12.33
CA ILE A 66 1.32 4.74 11.16
C ILE A 66 -0.04 5.45 11.19
N THR A 67 -1.11 4.71 11.42
CA THR A 67 -2.47 5.23 11.41
C THR A 67 -2.67 6.28 12.51
N LEU A 68 -2.27 5.99 13.73
CA LEU A 68 -2.37 6.90 14.88
C LEU A 68 -1.48 8.15 14.72
N SER A 69 -0.33 8.00 14.08
CA SER A 69 0.64 9.10 13.88
C SER A 69 0.22 10.07 12.77
N SER A 70 -0.67 9.66 11.86
CA SER A 70 -1.05 10.45 10.69
C SER A 70 -1.61 11.83 11.03
N GLY A 71 -2.42 11.94 12.10
CA GLY A 71 -2.96 13.21 12.58
C GLY A 71 -1.89 14.17 13.16
N MET A 72 -0.86 13.61 13.79
CA MET A 72 0.29 14.40 14.27
C MET A 72 1.11 14.94 13.10
N TRP A 73 1.36 14.08 12.10
CA TRP A 73 2.09 14.48 10.89
C TRP A 73 1.35 15.55 10.09
N GLY A 74 0.01 15.56 10.06
CA GLY A 74 -0.76 16.64 9.44
C GLY A 74 -0.38 18.00 10.05
N ARG A 75 -0.39 18.12 11.40
CA ARG A 75 0.03 19.35 12.11
C ARG A 75 1.50 19.70 11.89
N LEU A 76 2.37 18.69 11.78
CA LEU A 76 3.79 18.89 11.53
C LEU A 76 4.06 19.42 10.12
N ILE A 77 3.32 18.92 9.12
CA ILE A 77 3.36 19.43 7.73
C ILE A 77 2.96 20.91 7.69
N ASP A 78 1.92 21.29 8.44
CA ASP A 78 1.50 22.69 8.54
C ASP A 78 2.58 23.60 9.13
N ARG A 79 3.42 23.08 10.04
CA ARG A 79 4.50 23.84 10.68
C ARG A 79 5.79 23.87 9.87
N LEU A 80 6.26 22.71 9.41
CA LEU A 80 7.54 22.56 8.70
C LEU A 80 7.45 22.92 7.21
N GLY A 81 6.22 22.91 6.64
CA GLY A 81 5.97 22.96 5.21
C GLY A 81 6.05 21.56 4.56
N SER A 82 5.31 21.40 3.47
CA SER A 82 5.15 20.13 2.76
C SER A 82 6.48 19.52 2.27
N ARG A 83 7.38 20.36 1.73
CA ARG A 83 8.69 19.92 1.26
C ARG A 83 9.55 19.34 2.39
N ASN A 84 9.69 20.07 3.49
CA ASN A 84 10.59 19.65 4.58
C ASN A 84 10.05 18.43 5.30
N ALA A 85 8.72 18.34 5.48
CA ALA A 85 8.06 17.16 6.06
C ALA A 85 8.25 15.92 5.16
N TYR A 86 8.12 16.06 3.83
CA TYR A 86 8.39 15.00 2.88
C TYR A 86 9.83 14.52 2.94
N LEU A 87 10.81 15.44 2.89
CA LEU A 87 12.23 15.11 2.94
C LEU A 87 12.62 14.44 4.26
N ALA A 88 12.12 14.95 5.39
CA ALA A 88 12.34 14.33 6.69
C ALA A 88 11.79 12.90 6.73
N GLY A 89 10.57 12.70 6.26
CA GLY A 89 9.96 11.37 6.15
C GLY A 89 10.78 10.42 5.27
N MET A 90 11.27 10.88 4.12
CA MET A 90 12.12 10.10 3.22
C MET A 90 13.46 9.71 3.84
N ILE A 91 14.11 10.62 4.58
CA ILE A 91 15.34 10.33 5.33
C ILE A 91 15.06 9.25 6.38
N PHE A 92 14.00 9.41 7.18
CA PHE A 92 13.62 8.43 8.19
C PHE A 92 13.24 7.08 7.55
N TYR A 93 12.63 7.07 6.35
CA TYR A 93 12.34 5.85 5.63
C TYR A 93 13.63 5.13 5.20
N THR A 94 14.57 5.86 4.62
CA THR A 94 15.87 5.33 4.18
C THR A 94 16.65 4.74 5.36
N THR A 95 16.79 5.50 6.44
CA THR A 95 17.52 5.06 7.64
C THR A 95 16.79 3.93 8.36
N GLY A 96 15.46 4.01 8.50
CA GLY A 96 14.66 2.96 9.12
C GLY A 96 14.69 1.65 8.33
N THR A 97 14.70 1.71 6.99
CA THR A 97 14.86 0.53 6.13
C THR A 97 16.25 -0.07 6.29
N LEU A 98 17.31 0.76 6.38
CA LEU A 98 18.67 0.30 6.65
C LEU A 98 18.77 -0.40 8.01
N PHE A 99 18.24 0.20 9.07
CA PHE A 99 18.20 -0.42 10.40
C PHE A 99 17.42 -1.73 10.41
N LEU A 100 16.30 -1.81 9.68
CA LEU A 100 15.53 -3.04 9.54
C LEU A 100 16.37 -4.15 8.88
N GLY A 101 17.10 -3.81 7.81
CA GLY A 101 18.01 -4.74 7.14
C GLY A 101 19.09 -5.26 8.07
N TYR A 102 19.71 -4.37 8.83
CA TYR A 102 20.75 -4.74 9.78
C TYR A 102 20.19 -5.57 10.93
N GLY A 103 19.04 -5.18 11.50
CA GLY A 103 18.35 -5.95 12.54
C GLY A 103 17.98 -7.36 12.06
N LEU A 104 17.51 -7.47 10.81
CA LEU A 104 17.19 -8.76 10.20
C LEU A 104 18.47 -9.62 10.01
N HIS A 105 19.56 -8.99 9.57
CA HIS A 105 20.85 -9.68 9.37
C HIS A 105 21.39 -10.28 10.67
N ILE A 106 21.42 -9.51 11.76
CA ILE A 106 21.83 -10.01 13.08
C ILE A 106 20.92 -11.17 13.52
N SER A 107 19.62 -11.05 13.31
CA SER A 107 18.65 -12.04 13.70
C SER A 107 18.80 -13.35 12.90
N VAL A 108 18.95 -13.26 11.57
CA VAL A 108 19.11 -14.44 10.68
C VAL A 108 20.41 -15.20 10.95
N ASN A 109 21.46 -14.51 11.36
CA ASN A 109 22.75 -15.13 11.72
C ASN A 109 22.76 -15.68 13.15
N HIS A 110 21.58 -15.73 13.82
CA HIS A 110 21.42 -16.26 15.18
C HIS A 110 22.32 -15.58 16.23
N SER A 111 22.70 -14.34 15.99
CA SER A 111 23.45 -13.53 16.97
C SER A 111 22.63 -13.16 18.21
N ILE A 112 21.29 -13.29 18.12
CA ILE A 112 20.33 -13.02 19.18
C ILE A 112 19.21 -14.08 19.18
N SER A 113 18.51 -14.22 20.32
CA SER A 113 17.37 -15.16 20.43
C SER A 113 16.20 -14.73 19.55
N ALA A 114 15.32 -15.67 19.17
CA ALA A 114 14.09 -15.37 18.39
C ALA A 114 13.20 -14.34 19.09
N LEU A 115 13.10 -14.38 20.43
CA LEU A 115 12.34 -13.41 21.20
C LEU A 115 12.95 -12.01 21.12
N SER A 116 14.28 -11.92 21.26
CA SER A 116 15.00 -10.64 21.11
C SER A 116 14.87 -10.08 19.69
N ALA A 117 14.94 -10.96 18.68
CA ALA A 117 14.73 -10.61 17.28
C ALA A 117 13.31 -10.07 17.02
N PHE A 118 12.28 -10.71 17.61
CA PHE A 118 10.90 -10.23 17.55
C PHE A 118 10.78 -8.79 18.07
N TYR A 119 11.26 -8.49 19.27
CA TYR A 119 11.19 -7.16 19.85
C TYR A 119 12.02 -6.15 19.08
N LEU A 120 13.22 -6.52 18.62
CA LEU A 120 14.06 -5.65 17.80
C LEU A 120 13.35 -5.23 16.51
N LEU A 121 12.82 -6.20 15.76
CA LEU A 121 12.09 -5.93 14.51
C LEU A 121 10.80 -5.14 14.75
N LEU A 122 10.07 -5.46 15.83
CA LEU A 122 8.88 -4.72 16.24
C LEU A 122 9.17 -3.25 16.51
N VAL A 123 10.20 -2.96 17.30
CA VAL A 123 10.59 -1.58 17.63
C VAL A 123 11.04 -0.82 16.38
N ILE A 124 11.93 -1.42 15.57
CA ILE A 124 12.41 -0.78 14.34
C ILE A 124 11.24 -0.49 13.39
N ARG A 125 10.33 -1.43 13.17
CA ARG A 125 9.17 -1.25 12.28
C ARG A 125 8.20 -0.20 12.80
N SER A 126 7.91 -0.22 14.10
CA SER A 126 7.01 0.74 14.75
C SER A 126 7.59 2.16 14.71
N LEU A 127 8.87 2.31 15.06
CA LEU A 127 9.54 3.61 15.03
C LEU A 127 9.64 4.15 13.60
N THR A 128 10.02 3.30 12.63
CA THR A 128 10.03 3.68 11.21
C THR A 128 8.64 4.09 10.77
N GLY A 129 7.60 3.32 11.11
CA GLY A 129 6.20 3.65 10.81
C GLY A 129 5.78 5.02 11.35
N PHE A 130 6.10 5.31 12.62
CA PHE A 130 5.85 6.59 13.26
C PHE A 130 6.51 7.76 12.52
N LEU A 131 7.79 7.61 12.20
CA LEU A 131 8.61 8.66 11.58
C LEU A 131 8.29 8.88 10.09
N THR A 132 7.69 7.91 9.41
CA THR A 132 7.43 7.96 7.97
C THR A 132 5.96 8.19 7.61
N ALA A 133 5.06 8.21 8.58
CA ALA A 133 3.61 8.38 8.36
C ALA A 133 3.24 9.69 7.62
N GLY A 134 4.15 10.67 7.62
CA GLY A 134 4.00 11.96 6.94
C GLY A 134 4.34 11.98 5.46
N ILE A 135 4.99 10.95 4.90
CA ILE A 135 5.51 11.00 3.51
C ILE A 135 4.37 11.23 2.50
N HIS A 136 3.34 10.39 2.53
CA HIS A 136 2.21 10.49 1.60
C HIS A 136 1.40 11.79 1.78
N PRO A 137 0.98 12.18 3.01
CA PRO A 137 0.29 13.44 3.22
C PRO A 137 1.13 14.65 2.79
N ALA A 138 2.44 14.66 3.05
CA ALA A 138 3.32 15.74 2.65
C ALA A 138 3.45 15.86 1.14
N ALA A 139 3.59 14.74 0.41
CA ALA A 139 3.60 14.73 -1.05
C ALA A 139 2.29 15.24 -1.63
N MET A 140 1.15 14.80 -1.11
CA MET A 140 -0.17 15.28 -1.52
C MET A 140 -0.35 16.78 -1.27
N THR A 141 0.08 17.27 -0.11
CA THR A 141 0.05 18.71 0.23
C THR A 141 0.94 19.51 -0.70
N TYR A 142 2.16 19.03 -1.00
CA TYR A 142 3.07 19.69 -1.94
C TYR A 142 2.45 19.85 -3.33
N VAL A 143 1.83 18.79 -3.86
CA VAL A 143 1.11 18.86 -5.15
C VAL A 143 -0.05 19.85 -5.07
N ALA A 144 -0.83 19.83 -3.98
CA ALA A 144 -1.95 20.76 -3.81
C ALA A 144 -1.51 22.22 -3.73
N GLU A 145 -0.32 22.50 -3.19
CA GLU A 145 0.28 23.83 -3.08
C GLU A 145 0.91 24.30 -4.41
N SER A 146 1.39 23.36 -5.23
CA SER A 146 2.14 23.65 -6.48
C SER A 146 1.29 23.60 -7.75
N THR A 147 0.00 23.21 -7.66
CA THR A 147 -0.90 23.06 -8.82
C THR A 147 -2.10 23.97 -8.76
N SER A 148 -2.58 24.37 -9.95
CA SER A 148 -3.87 25.06 -10.11
C SER A 148 -5.04 24.10 -9.74
N SER A 149 -6.21 24.66 -9.43
CA SER A 149 -7.41 23.87 -9.10
C SER A 149 -7.82 22.89 -10.20
N LYS A 150 -7.53 23.21 -11.48
CA LYS A 150 -7.84 22.35 -12.64
C LYS A 150 -6.88 21.16 -12.75
N GLU A 151 -5.63 21.31 -12.35
CA GLU A 151 -4.56 20.31 -12.52
C GLU A 151 -4.36 19.46 -11.27
N ARG A 152 -4.87 19.92 -10.12
CA ARG A 152 -4.69 19.26 -8.81
C ARG A 152 -5.15 17.80 -8.81
N GLY A 153 -6.29 17.51 -9.47
CA GLY A 153 -6.79 16.15 -9.57
C GLY A 153 -5.84 15.20 -10.30
N ALA A 154 -5.26 15.66 -11.41
CA ALA A 154 -4.27 14.89 -12.17
C ALA A 154 -2.98 14.67 -11.37
N GLY A 155 -2.50 15.70 -10.67
CA GLY A 155 -1.32 15.60 -9.81
C GLY A 155 -1.51 14.60 -8.66
N ILE A 156 -2.65 14.63 -7.99
CA ILE A 156 -2.99 13.68 -6.92
C ILE A 156 -3.10 12.25 -7.47
N ALA A 157 -3.72 12.06 -8.64
CA ALA A 157 -3.80 10.76 -9.29
C ALA A 157 -2.42 10.20 -9.65
N LEU A 158 -1.50 11.06 -10.10
CA LEU A 158 -0.12 10.70 -10.39
C LEU A 158 0.62 10.22 -9.12
N ILE A 159 0.46 10.92 -8.00
CA ILE A 159 1.01 10.52 -6.69
C ILE A 159 0.44 9.17 -6.25
N ALA A 160 -0.86 8.96 -6.39
CA ALA A 160 -1.50 7.70 -6.02
C ALA A 160 -1.00 6.51 -6.87
N SER A 161 -0.71 6.73 -8.16
CA SER A 161 -0.19 5.68 -9.06
C SER A 161 1.24 5.24 -8.72
N ALA A 162 2.03 6.10 -8.07
CA ALA A 162 3.41 5.81 -7.70
C ALA A 162 3.55 4.56 -6.83
N TYR A 163 2.66 4.41 -5.83
CA TYR A 163 2.66 3.23 -4.98
C TYR A 163 2.35 1.95 -5.78
N GLY A 164 1.45 2.03 -6.75
CA GLY A 164 1.12 0.91 -7.65
C GLY A 164 2.34 0.41 -8.43
N ILE A 165 3.15 1.32 -8.98
CA ILE A 165 4.40 0.98 -9.68
C ILE A 165 5.38 0.29 -8.72
N GLY A 166 5.57 0.86 -7.52
CA GLY A 166 6.43 0.27 -6.48
C GLY A 166 5.98 -1.13 -6.06
N SER A 167 4.68 -1.38 -6.03
CA SER A 167 4.11 -2.67 -5.62
C SER A 167 4.41 -3.82 -6.59
N ILE A 168 4.72 -3.53 -7.86
CA ILE A 168 5.20 -4.54 -8.82
C ILE A 168 6.71 -4.73 -8.68
N ILE A 169 7.45 -3.62 -8.68
CA ILE A 169 8.91 -3.66 -8.72
C ILE A 169 9.48 -4.28 -7.43
N GLY A 170 8.86 -4.00 -6.29
CA GLY A 170 9.33 -4.48 -4.99
C GLY A 170 9.44 -6.00 -4.89
N PRO A 171 8.37 -6.77 -5.10
CA PRO A 171 8.42 -8.23 -5.08
C PRO A 171 9.37 -8.82 -6.12
N ILE A 172 9.48 -8.22 -7.31
CA ILE A 172 10.43 -8.67 -8.36
C ILE A 172 11.86 -8.51 -7.85
N LEU A 173 12.23 -7.34 -7.34
CA LEU A 173 13.54 -7.10 -6.75
C LEU A 173 13.81 -8.05 -5.57
N GLY A 174 12.82 -8.21 -4.68
CA GLY A 174 12.89 -9.16 -3.57
C GLY A 174 13.16 -10.58 -4.05
N SER A 175 12.49 -11.04 -5.10
CA SER A 175 12.63 -12.38 -5.63
C SER A 175 13.96 -12.65 -6.32
N VAL A 176 14.50 -11.66 -7.03
CA VAL A 176 15.76 -11.81 -7.77
C VAL A 176 16.95 -11.71 -6.83
N ILE A 177 17.00 -10.68 -6.01
CA ILE A 177 18.14 -10.38 -5.14
C ILE A 177 18.10 -11.20 -3.84
N GLY A 178 16.90 -11.49 -3.33
CA GLY A 178 16.72 -12.22 -2.07
C GLY A 178 17.22 -13.68 -2.10
N LYS A 179 17.45 -14.25 -3.29
CA LYS A 179 18.11 -15.56 -3.44
C LYS A 179 19.54 -15.55 -2.91
N VAL A 180 20.22 -14.42 -2.95
CA VAL A 180 21.62 -14.29 -2.55
C VAL A 180 21.72 -14.06 -1.04
N SER A 181 20.88 -13.19 -0.50
CA SER A 181 20.88 -12.83 0.91
C SER A 181 19.55 -12.16 1.30
N PHE A 182 19.08 -12.37 2.53
CA PHE A 182 17.95 -11.64 3.09
C PHE A 182 18.23 -10.14 3.30
N LEU A 183 19.48 -9.78 3.53
CA LEU A 183 19.92 -8.41 3.75
C LEU A 183 19.96 -7.60 2.45
N LEU A 184 20.48 -8.17 1.38
CA LEU A 184 20.82 -7.45 0.14
C LEU A 184 19.63 -6.73 -0.49
N PRO A 185 18.40 -7.31 -0.61
CA PRO A 185 17.24 -6.60 -1.14
C PRO A 185 16.87 -5.36 -0.33
N ILE A 186 17.02 -5.44 1.00
CA ILE A 186 16.69 -4.33 1.90
C ILE A 186 17.71 -3.21 1.78
N LEU A 187 19.00 -3.55 1.63
CA LEU A 187 20.04 -2.57 1.34
C LEU A 187 19.81 -1.87 -0.01
N VAL A 188 19.43 -2.63 -1.04
CA VAL A 188 19.08 -2.07 -2.35
C VAL A 188 17.87 -1.15 -2.24
N ALA A 189 16.82 -1.53 -1.51
CA ALA A 189 15.67 -0.67 -1.27
C ALA A 189 16.05 0.62 -0.52
N SER A 190 16.94 0.52 0.48
CA SER A 190 17.47 1.68 1.19
C SER A 190 18.29 2.59 0.26
N ALA A 191 19.16 2.03 -0.59
CA ALA A 191 19.94 2.79 -1.56
C ALA A 191 19.03 3.49 -2.61
N ILE A 192 18.01 2.80 -3.10
CA ILE A 192 17.02 3.38 -4.02
C ILE A 192 16.25 4.52 -3.34
N SER A 193 15.85 4.36 -2.08
CA SER A 193 15.17 5.42 -1.34
C SER A 193 16.08 6.62 -1.05
N LEU A 194 17.38 6.40 -0.86
CA LEU A 194 18.39 7.48 -0.74
C LEU A 194 18.47 8.32 -2.01
N LEU A 195 18.37 7.69 -3.20
CA LEU A 195 18.26 8.46 -4.46
C LEU A 195 17.01 9.34 -4.47
N GLY A 196 15.89 8.87 -3.95
CA GLY A 196 14.68 9.68 -3.78
C GLY A 196 14.89 10.87 -2.84
N VAL A 197 15.67 10.70 -1.76
CA VAL A 197 16.08 11.80 -0.85
C VAL A 197 16.92 12.82 -1.60
N ILE A 198 17.97 12.38 -2.29
CA ILE A 198 18.90 13.25 -3.03
C ILE A 198 18.14 14.07 -4.09
N LEU A 199 17.33 13.40 -4.91
CA LEU A 199 16.50 14.08 -5.91
C LEU A 199 15.53 15.09 -5.27
N GLY A 200 14.92 14.72 -4.15
CA GLY A 200 14.05 15.62 -3.40
C GLY A 200 14.78 16.89 -2.92
N PHE A 201 15.99 16.77 -2.40
CA PHE A 201 16.80 17.93 -1.99
C PHE A 201 17.19 18.81 -3.18
N LEU A 202 17.60 18.22 -4.28
CA LEU A 202 18.09 18.94 -5.45
C LEU A 202 16.98 19.65 -6.23
N VAL A 203 15.81 19.01 -6.32
CA VAL A 203 14.75 19.44 -7.24
C VAL A 203 13.62 20.18 -6.53
N LEU A 204 13.14 19.67 -5.37
CA LEU A 204 11.98 20.26 -4.72
C LEU A 204 12.29 21.64 -4.14
N LYS A 205 11.51 22.64 -4.51
CA LYS A 205 11.63 24.00 -3.99
C LYS A 205 10.68 24.21 -2.80
N PRO A 206 11.07 25.04 -1.81
CA PRO A 206 10.15 25.44 -0.74
C PRO A 206 8.91 26.10 -1.35
N GLN A 207 7.73 25.63 -0.98
CA GLN A 207 6.48 26.28 -1.40
C GLN A 207 6.18 27.44 -0.45
N LYS A 208 5.82 28.60 -1.03
CA LYS A 208 5.29 29.68 -0.23
C LYS A 208 3.92 29.26 0.31
N LYS A 209 3.73 29.31 1.62
CA LYS A 209 2.40 29.14 2.20
C LYS A 209 1.46 30.13 1.51
N SER A 210 0.52 29.62 0.73
CA SER A 210 -0.58 30.44 0.25
C SER A 210 -1.47 30.76 1.45
N LEU A 211 -1.33 31.97 1.99
CA LEU A 211 -2.18 32.49 3.05
C LEU A 211 -3.65 32.69 2.61
N THR A 212 -3.96 32.36 1.36
CA THR A 212 -5.29 32.59 0.76
C THR A 212 -6.26 31.43 0.87
N ASN A 213 -5.90 30.32 1.51
CA ASN A 213 -6.92 29.38 1.95
C ASN A 213 -7.41 29.80 3.33
N LYS A 214 -8.39 30.77 3.35
CA LYS A 214 -9.45 30.69 4.34
C LYS A 214 -9.75 29.22 4.50
N GLU A 215 -9.67 28.70 5.72
CA GLU A 215 -10.17 27.39 6.09
C GLU A 215 -11.55 27.19 5.45
N LYS A 216 -11.58 26.63 4.24
CA LYS A 216 -12.78 25.95 3.84
C LYS A 216 -12.92 24.89 4.91
N GLU A 217 -13.87 25.10 5.82
CA GLU A 217 -14.23 24.14 6.84
C GLU A 217 -14.19 22.76 6.18
N ARG A 218 -13.21 21.96 6.57
CA ARG A 218 -13.11 20.59 6.05
C ARG A 218 -14.36 19.91 6.56
N ILE A 219 -15.33 19.70 5.68
CA ILE A 219 -16.56 18.99 6.04
C ILE A 219 -16.12 17.58 6.42
N LEU A 220 -16.00 17.37 7.73
CA LEU A 220 -15.66 16.06 8.28
C LEU A 220 -16.88 15.16 8.15
N ILE A 221 -16.77 14.13 7.33
CA ILE A 221 -17.78 13.09 7.26
C ILE A 221 -17.73 12.28 8.54
N ARG A 222 -18.87 12.20 9.24
CA ARG A 222 -18.98 11.38 10.45
C ARG A 222 -18.99 9.90 10.08
N LEU A 223 -18.31 9.08 10.87
CA LEU A 223 -18.32 7.61 10.70
C LEU A 223 -19.73 7.01 10.74
N THR A 224 -20.66 7.69 11.40
CA THR A 224 -22.08 7.30 11.52
C THR A 224 -22.95 7.74 10.35
N ASP A 225 -22.40 8.44 9.35
CA ASP A 225 -23.17 8.88 8.18
C ASP A 225 -23.64 7.67 7.37
N LYS A 226 -24.97 7.49 7.32
CA LYS A 226 -25.64 6.35 6.67
C LYS A 226 -25.35 6.25 5.17
N ARG A 227 -24.89 7.34 4.53
CA ARG A 227 -24.52 7.37 3.11
C ARG A 227 -23.20 6.67 2.84
N VAL A 228 -22.26 6.74 3.78
CA VAL A 228 -20.86 6.29 3.59
C VAL A 228 -20.46 5.16 4.53
N LEU A 229 -21.13 4.95 5.66
CA LEU A 229 -20.82 3.88 6.60
C LEU A 229 -20.79 2.47 5.94
N PRO A 230 -21.76 2.07 5.10
CA PRO A 230 -21.71 0.75 4.46
C PRO A 230 -20.52 0.63 3.50
N ILE A 231 -20.11 1.74 2.87
CA ILE A 231 -18.93 1.76 1.99
C ILE A 231 -17.65 1.67 2.82
N PHE A 232 -17.61 2.30 4.00
CA PHE A 232 -16.49 2.13 4.95
C PHE A 232 -16.30 0.66 5.34
N ILE A 233 -17.39 0.00 5.69
CA ILE A 233 -17.38 -1.43 6.02
C ILE A 233 -16.90 -2.23 4.80
N GLY A 234 -17.43 -1.95 3.61
CA GLY A 234 -17.04 -2.62 2.37
C GLY A 234 -15.54 -2.52 2.07
N ILE A 235 -14.98 -1.30 2.08
CA ILE A 235 -13.57 -1.10 1.80
C ILE A 235 -12.67 -1.68 2.91
N SER A 236 -13.06 -1.55 4.18
CA SER A 236 -12.33 -2.14 5.31
C SER A 236 -12.27 -3.66 5.19
N LEU A 237 -13.37 -4.31 4.90
CA LEU A 237 -13.43 -5.77 4.70
C LEU A 237 -12.58 -6.20 3.49
N THR A 238 -12.64 -5.46 2.37
CA THR A 238 -11.77 -5.74 1.22
C THR A 238 -10.29 -5.71 1.60
N TYR A 239 -9.87 -4.68 2.35
CA TYR A 239 -8.48 -4.58 2.79
C TYR A 239 -8.10 -5.57 3.90
N VAL A 240 -9.04 -6.02 4.74
CA VAL A 240 -8.80 -7.15 5.65
C VAL A 240 -8.49 -8.42 4.85
N GLY A 241 -9.33 -8.80 3.88
CA GLY A 241 -9.09 -9.98 3.04
C GLY A 241 -7.79 -9.88 2.25
N PHE A 242 -7.51 -8.72 1.66
CA PHE A 242 -6.28 -8.45 0.92
C PHE A 242 -5.04 -8.59 1.81
N SER A 243 -5.03 -7.96 2.98
CA SER A 243 -3.87 -7.97 3.87
C SER A 243 -3.67 -9.31 4.59
N CYS A 244 -4.74 -10.04 4.91
CA CYS A 244 -4.66 -11.42 5.37
C CYS A 244 -3.91 -12.28 4.34
N PHE A 245 -4.35 -12.26 3.09
CA PHE A 245 -3.71 -13.00 2.01
C PHE A 245 -2.26 -12.55 1.79
N GLN A 246 -2.03 -11.24 1.70
CA GLN A 246 -0.70 -10.69 1.45
C GLN A 246 0.31 -11.11 2.53
N GLN A 247 -0.11 -11.14 3.79
CA GLN A 247 0.76 -11.53 4.90
C GLN A 247 1.03 -13.04 4.95
N THR A 248 0.04 -13.86 4.61
CA THR A 248 0.14 -15.32 4.79
C THR A 248 0.66 -16.07 3.57
N LEU A 249 0.64 -15.46 2.37
CA LEU A 249 1.10 -16.11 1.14
C LEU A 249 2.53 -16.66 1.25
N SER A 250 3.43 -15.93 1.92
CA SER A 250 4.82 -16.36 2.08
C SER A 250 4.96 -17.63 2.92
N PHE A 251 4.14 -17.78 3.96
CA PHE A 251 4.09 -18.98 4.79
C PHE A 251 3.43 -20.15 4.05
N TYR A 252 2.30 -19.86 3.38
CA TYR A 252 1.56 -20.85 2.60
C TYR A 252 2.42 -21.52 1.52
N VAL A 253 3.21 -20.72 0.77
CA VAL A 253 4.13 -21.27 -0.24
C VAL A 253 5.19 -22.19 0.37
N GLN A 254 5.72 -21.84 1.52
CA GLN A 254 6.72 -22.66 2.22
C GLN A 254 6.12 -23.97 2.72
N ASP A 255 4.92 -23.94 3.30
CA ASP A 255 4.28 -25.13 3.87
C ASP A 255 3.78 -26.10 2.80
N VAL A 256 3.10 -25.59 1.76
CA VAL A 256 2.55 -26.42 0.69
C VAL A 256 3.61 -27.14 -0.13
N PHE A 257 4.74 -26.49 -0.38
CA PHE A 257 5.81 -27.06 -1.22
C PHE A 257 7.02 -27.52 -0.40
N ASN A 258 6.94 -27.50 0.93
CA ASN A 258 8.05 -27.86 1.82
C ASN A 258 9.37 -27.16 1.43
N LEU A 259 9.28 -25.86 1.12
CA LEU A 259 10.43 -25.07 0.67
C LEU A 259 11.21 -24.49 1.85
N SER A 260 12.54 -24.55 1.74
CA SER A 260 13.39 -23.76 2.65
C SER A 260 13.12 -22.27 2.48
N PRO A 261 13.34 -21.46 3.53
CA PRO A 261 13.14 -20.00 3.46
C PRO A 261 13.80 -19.36 2.23
N GLU A 262 15.04 -19.71 1.92
CA GLU A 262 15.81 -19.15 0.81
C GLU A 262 15.21 -19.52 -0.55
N ARG A 263 14.81 -20.78 -0.73
CA ARG A 263 14.23 -21.27 -2.00
C ARG A 263 12.83 -20.70 -2.26
N SER A 264 12.11 -20.37 -1.20
CA SER A 264 10.74 -19.84 -1.30
C SER A 264 10.69 -18.40 -1.83
N ILE A 265 11.69 -17.56 -1.55
CA ILE A 265 11.71 -16.13 -1.88
C ILE A 265 11.39 -15.87 -3.36
N SER A 266 12.04 -16.60 -4.26
CA SER A 266 11.84 -16.41 -5.70
C SER A 266 10.42 -16.72 -6.13
N LYS A 267 9.81 -17.76 -5.57
CA LYS A 267 8.44 -18.18 -5.89
C LYS A 267 7.43 -17.18 -5.33
N ILE A 268 7.61 -16.75 -4.09
CA ILE A 268 6.78 -15.74 -3.42
C ILE A 268 6.79 -14.43 -4.20
N GLY A 269 7.97 -13.94 -4.58
CA GLY A 269 8.10 -12.71 -5.34
C GLY A 269 7.44 -12.81 -6.73
N GLY A 270 7.58 -13.96 -7.41
CA GLY A 270 6.88 -14.21 -8.68
C GLY A 270 5.36 -14.18 -8.54
N LEU A 271 4.80 -14.77 -7.47
CA LEU A 271 3.37 -14.76 -7.19
C LEU A 271 2.84 -13.35 -6.90
N PHE A 272 3.54 -12.56 -6.07
CA PHE A 272 3.18 -11.17 -5.83
C PHE A 272 3.31 -10.30 -7.09
N ALA A 273 4.35 -10.52 -7.90
CA ALA A 273 4.51 -9.81 -9.16
C ALA A 273 3.37 -10.12 -10.14
N THR A 274 2.95 -11.39 -10.21
CA THR A 274 1.79 -11.80 -11.01
C THR A 274 0.52 -11.11 -10.54
N MET A 275 0.22 -11.14 -9.24
CA MET A 275 -0.95 -10.45 -8.68
C MET A 275 -0.93 -8.96 -9.00
N ALA A 276 0.20 -8.29 -8.79
CA ALA A 276 0.34 -6.86 -9.04
C ALA A 276 0.21 -6.53 -10.54
N ALA A 277 0.79 -7.34 -11.43
CA ALA A 277 0.66 -7.17 -12.88
C ALA A 277 -0.80 -7.26 -13.34
N PHE A 278 -1.51 -8.32 -12.92
CA PHE A 278 -2.94 -8.46 -13.26
C PHE A 278 -3.81 -7.35 -12.66
N MET A 279 -3.49 -6.90 -11.44
CA MET A 279 -4.20 -5.78 -10.81
C MET A 279 -4.05 -4.48 -11.65
N ILE A 280 -2.83 -4.16 -12.10
CA ILE A 280 -2.57 -2.97 -12.91
C ILE A 280 -3.15 -3.10 -14.32
N ILE A 281 -2.98 -4.25 -14.97
CA ILE A 281 -3.59 -4.50 -16.28
C ILE A 281 -5.10 -4.28 -16.20
N THR A 282 -5.75 -4.80 -15.16
CA THR A 282 -7.19 -4.62 -14.93
C THR A 282 -7.54 -3.14 -14.77
N GLN A 283 -6.77 -2.38 -13.99
CA GLN A 283 -7.02 -0.95 -13.78
C GLN A 283 -6.81 -0.13 -15.05
N LEU A 284 -5.74 -0.39 -15.81
CA LEU A 284 -5.44 0.36 -17.02
C LEU A 284 -6.35 -0.01 -18.19
N LEU A 285 -6.50 -1.30 -18.49
CA LEU A 285 -7.24 -1.74 -19.67
C LEU A 285 -8.76 -1.74 -19.42
N LEU A 286 -9.20 -2.39 -18.36
CA LEU A 286 -10.63 -2.56 -18.12
C LEU A 286 -11.27 -1.25 -17.63
N ILE A 287 -10.70 -0.61 -16.61
CA ILE A 287 -11.34 0.54 -15.96
C ILE A 287 -11.17 1.81 -16.78
N GLN A 288 -9.96 2.09 -17.31
CA GLN A 288 -9.71 3.34 -18.02
C GLN A 288 -10.18 3.31 -19.47
N ILE A 289 -10.07 2.18 -20.18
CA ILE A 289 -10.42 2.06 -21.60
C ILE A 289 -11.88 1.65 -21.75
N ILE A 290 -12.31 0.55 -21.13
CA ILE A 290 -13.65 -0.03 -21.30
C ILE A 290 -14.70 0.74 -20.48
N LYS A 291 -14.31 1.28 -19.31
CA LYS A 291 -15.16 2.06 -18.40
C LYS A 291 -16.47 1.36 -18.02
N PRO A 292 -16.41 0.11 -17.53
CA PRO A 292 -17.60 -0.65 -17.19
C PRO A 292 -18.35 -0.03 -16.01
N SER A 293 -19.60 -0.45 -15.81
CA SER A 293 -20.40 0.02 -14.66
C SER A 293 -19.79 -0.43 -13.33
N ILE A 294 -20.03 0.35 -12.27
CA ILE A 294 -19.56 0.03 -10.92
C ILE A 294 -20.09 -1.33 -10.46
N ASN A 295 -21.35 -1.66 -10.77
CA ASN A 295 -21.93 -2.95 -10.44
C ASN A 295 -21.19 -4.11 -11.13
N PHE A 296 -20.82 -3.94 -12.40
CA PHE A 296 -20.01 -4.93 -13.12
C PHE A 296 -18.67 -5.16 -12.42
N LEU A 297 -17.96 -4.07 -12.07
CA LEU A 297 -16.67 -4.15 -11.38
C LEU A 297 -16.78 -4.83 -10.00
N LEU A 298 -17.84 -4.54 -9.24
CA LEU A 298 -18.06 -5.15 -7.94
C LEU A 298 -18.30 -6.66 -8.05
N TYR A 299 -19.21 -7.10 -8.95
CA TYR A 299 -19.55 -8.51 -9.06
C TYR A 299 -18.46 -9.33 -9.75
N CYS A 300 -17.95 -8.87 -10.88
CA CYS A 300 -16.86 -9.58 -11.56
C CYS A 300 -15.60 -9.63 -10.68
N GLY A 301 -15.29 -8.54 -9.94
CA GLY A 301 -14.20 -8.51 -8.99
C GLY A 301 -14.40 -9.48 -7.83
N MET A 302 -15.61 -9.53 -7.26
CA MET A 302 -15.98 -10.49 -6.22
C MET A 302 -15.80 -11.94 -6.68
N TRP A 303 -16.39 -12.31 -7.82
CA TRP A 303 -16.26 -13.68 -8.33
C TRP A 303 -14.84 -14.03 -8.71
N SER A 304 -14.06 -13.07 -9.22
CA SER A 304 -12.63 -13.27 -9.47
C SER A 304 -11.86 -13.53 -8.16
N CYS A 305 -12.11 -12.79 -7.09
CA CYS A 305 -11.51 -13.05 -5.77
C CYS A 305 -11.93 -14.42 -5.24
N VAL A 306 -13.22 -14.76 -5.30
CA VAL A 306 -13.72 -16.08 -4.88
C VAL A 306 -13.02 -17.20 -5.63
N THR A 307 -12.91 -17.08 -6.96
CA THR A 307 -12.19 -18.05 -7.80
C THR A 307 -10.73 -18.16 -7.37
N GLY A 308 -10.04 -17.04 -7.16
CA GLY A 308 -8.66 -17.02 -6.69
C GLY A 308 -8.47 -17.73 -5.36
N PHE A 309 -9.31 -17.45 -4.36
CA PHE A 309 -9.25 -18.14 -3.06
C PHE A 309 -9.62 -19.62 -3.17
N MET A 310 -10.59 -19.98 -4.03
CA MET A 310 -10.92 -21.38 -4.28
C MET A 310 -9.75 -22.14 -4.92
N PHE A 311 -9.02 -21.51 -5.86
CA PHE A 311 -7.79 -22.09 -6.39
C PHE A 311 -6.75 -22.37 -5.31
N LEU A 312 -6.59 -21.48 -4.33
CA LEU A 312 -5.69 -21.70 -3.18
C LEU A 312 -6.11 -22.89 -2.32
N ILE A 313 -7.41 -23.17 -2.20
CA ILE A 313 -7.92 -24.31 -1.43
C ILE A 313 -7.78 -25.62 -2.23
N LEU A 314 -8.09 -25.60 -3.53
CA LEU A 314 -8.25 -26.81 -4.34
C LEU A 314 -6.98 -27.26 -5.06
N THR A 315 -6.07 -26.31 -5.41
CA THR A 315 -4.91 -26.61 -6.27
C THR A 315 -3.57 -26.52 -5.52
N THR A 316 -3.53 -27.01 -4.31
CA THR A 316 -2.40 -26.92 -3.37
C THR A 316 -1.10 -27.60 -3.86
N GLN A 317 -1.12 -28.36 -4.96
CA GLN A 317 0.03 -29.19 -5.35
C GLN A 317 0.82 -28.66 -6.56
N THR A 318 0.41 -27.55 -7.17
CA THR A 318 1.09 -27.04 -8.37
C THR A 318 1.35 -25.53 -8.28
N PHE A 319 2.55 -25.11 -8.65
CA PHE A 319 2.87 -23.67 -8.76
C PHE A 319 1.98 -22.95 -9.78
N ASN A 320 1.61 -23.62 -10.87
CA ASN A 320 0.71 -23.04 -11.88
C ASN A 320 -0.65 -22.68 -11.28
N GLY A 321 -1.19 -23.51 -10.39
CA GLY A 321 -2.42 -23.22 -9.66
C GLY A 321 -2.30 -21.96 -8.78
N LEU A 322 -1.14 -21.77 -8.10
CA LEU A 322 -0.91 -20.58 -7.31
C LEU A 322 -0.75 -19.31 -8.17
N TYR A 323 -0.09 -19.41 -9.33
CA TYR A 323 -0.01 -18.27 -10.26
C TYR A 323 -1.39 -17.89 -10.79
N LEU A 324 -2.25 -18.87 -11.13
CA LEU A 324 -3.64 -18.63 -11.51
C LEU A 324 -4.42 -17.97 -10.37
N ALA A 325 -4.30 -18.50 -9.14
CA ALA A 325 -4.93 -17.91 -7.97
C ALA A 325 -4.53 -16.43 -7.79
N CYS A 326 -3.23 -16.13 -7.83
CA CYS A 326 -2.72 -14.77 -7.74
C CYS A 326 -3.18 -13.87 -8.90
N GLY A 327 -3.31 -14.41 -10.12
CA GLY A 327 -3.88 -13.71 -11.27
C GLY A 327 -5.33 -13.33 -11.03
N PHE A 328 -6.18 -14.28 -10.62
CA PHE A 328 -7.57 -14.01 -10.27
C PHE A 328 -7.73 -13.03 -9.11
N LEU A 329 -6.91 -13.14 -8.05
CA LEU A 329 -6.92 -12.20 -6.94
C LEU A 329 -6.49 -10.80 -7.40
N GLY A 330 -5.49 -10.69 -8.29
CA GLY A 330 -5.06 -9.43 -8.89
C GLY A 330 -6.18 -8.75 -9.68
N ILE A 331 -6.87 -9.50 -10.53
CA ILE A 331 -8.06 -9.03 -11.27
C ILE A 331 -9.15 -8.59 -10.29
N GLY A 332 -9.46 -9.43 -9.31
CA GLY A 332 -10.53 -9.21 -8.36
C GLY A 332 -10.32 -7.94 -7.52
N PHE A 333 -9.20 -7.82 -6.83
CA PHE A 333 -8.87 -6.62 -6.06
C PHE A 333 -8.68 -5.39 -6.95
N GLY A 334 -8.13 -5.58 -8.17
CA GLY A 334 -7.99 -4.55 -9.19
C GLY A 334 -9.31 -3.93 -9.62
N MET A 335 -10.41 -4.69 -9.60
CA MET A 335 -11.77 -4.21 -9.87
C MET A 335 -12.45 -3.67 -8.62
N MET A 336 -12.46 -4.43 -7.52
CA MET A 336 -13.25 -4.12 -6.32
C MET A 336 -12.81 -2.82 -5.64
N ILE A 337 -11.51 -2.63 -5.44
CA ILE A 337 -11.01 -1.46 -4.69
C ILE A 337 -11.43 -0.14 -5.37
N PRO A 338 -11.16 0.08 -6.67
CA PRO A 338 -11.61 1.31 -7.34
C PRO A 338 -13.13 1.44 -7.43
N ALA A 339 -13.85 0.33 -7.58
CA ALA A 339 -15.32 0.35 -7.63
C ALA A 339 -15.92 0.83 -6.31
N ILE A 340 -15.43 0.34 -5.17
CA ILE A 340 -15.89 0.76 -3.84
C ILE A 340 -15.51 2.24 -3.59
N GLN A 341 -14.28 2.65 -3.95
CA GLN A 341 -13.85 4.05 -3.83
C GLN A 341 -14.70 4.99 -4.69
N SER A 342 -15.02 4.59 -5.92
CA SER A 342 -15.92 5.35 -6.80
C SER A 342 -17.33 5.44 -6.24
N SER A 343 -17.85 4.36 -5.62
CA SER A 343 -19.16 4.36 -4.94
C SER A 343 -19.21 5.39 -3.81
N ALA A 344 -18.13 5.53 -3.04
CA ALA A 344 -18.03 6.53 -1.98
C ALA A 344 -18.03 7.97 -2.54
N SER A 345 -17.26 8.20 -3.59
CA SER A 345 -17.23 9.51 -4.27
C SER A 345 -18.62 9.92 -4.81
N LEU A 346 -19.37 8.97 -5.36
CA LEU A 346 -20.74 9.22 -5.85
C LEU A 346 -21.77 9.40 -4.72
N ALA A 347 -21.52 8.89 -3.51
CA ALA A 347 -22.44 8.98 -2.39
C ALA A 347 -22.50 10.36 -1.73
N VAL A 348 -21.60 11.27 -2.06
CA VAL A 348 -21.42 12.58 -1.41
C VAL A 348 -21.41 13.72 -2.42
N THR A 349 -21.55 14.95 -1.93
CA THR A 349 -21.49 16.17 -2.74
C THR A 349 -20.03 16.51 -3.11
N LYS A 350 -19.85 17.43 -4.07
CA LYS A 350 -18.52 17.89 -4.50
C LYS A 350 -17.70 18.50 -3.35
N ASP A 351 -18.35 19.19 -2.42
CA ASP A 351 -17.68 19.86 -1.30
C ASP A 351 -17.25 18.86 -0.22
N GLU A 352 -17.88 17.69 -0.13
CA GLU A 352 -17.58 16.60 0.80
C GLU A 352 -16.48 15.65 0.29
N GLN A 353 -16.02 15.76 -0.99
CA GLN A 353 -15.07 14.84 -1.62
C GLN A 353 -13.74 14.71 -0.85
N GLY A 354 -13.25 15.82 -0.27
CA GLY A 354 -12.05 15.79 0.56
C GLY A 354 -12.23 14.96 1.83
N GLY A 355 -13.42 15.06 2.46
CA GLY A 355 -13.77 14.26 3.63
C GLY A 355 -13.87 12.77 3.32
N VAL A 356 -14.49 12.41 2.18
CA VAL A 356 -14.59 11.02 1.72
C VAL A 356 -13.22 10.40 1.45
N SER A 357 -12.29 11.13 0.85
CA SER A 357 -10.95 10.61 0.58
C SER A 357 -10.22 10.24 1.88
N GLY A 358 -10.31 11.09 2.90
CA GLY A 358 -9.77 10.78 4.24
C GLY A 358 -10.45 9.58 4.90
N PHE A 359 -11.77 9.48 4.74
CA PHE A 359 -12.59 8.38 5.24
C PHE A 359 -12.19 7.03 4.61
N LEU A 360 -12.00 7.00 3.29
CA LEU A 360 -11.54 5.81 2.55
C LEU A 360 -10.12 5.40 2.94
N PHE A 361 -9.23 6.38 3.14
CA PHE A 361 -7.88 6.10 3.63
C PHE A 361 -7.91 5.45 5.02
N GLY A 362 -8.72 5.98 5.95
CA GLY A 362 -8.93 5.40 7.28
C GLY A 362 -9.48 3.99 7.23
N ALA A 363 -10.45 3.72 6.33
CA ALA A 363 -11.02 2.39 6.12
C ALA A 363 -9.98 1.38 5.61
N SER A 364 -9.14 1.80 4.67
CA SER A 364 -8.04 0.98 4.16
C SER A 364 -7.00 0.68 5.25
N ALA A 365 -6.63 1.70 6.03
CA ALA A 365 -5.71 1.56 7.15
C ALA A 365 -6.24 0.57 8.20
N PHE A 366 -7.53 0.62 8.51
CA PHE A 366 -8.19 -0.33 9.42
C PHE A 366 -8.02 -1.78 8.95
N GLY A 367 -8.17 -2.04 7.64
CA GLY A 367 -7.92 -3.36 7.05
C GLY A 367 -6.48 -3.83 7.23
N TYR A 368 -5.50 -2.95 7.04
CA TYR A 368 -4.09 -3.28 7.27
C TYR A 368 -3.70 -3.41 8.75
N VAL A 369 -4.44 -2.78 9.66
CA VAL A 369 -4.23 -2.96 11.11
C VAL A 369 -4.73 -4.31 11.58
N ILE A 370 -5.87 -4.78 11.08
CA ILE A 370 -6.48 -6.04 11.55
C ILE A 370 -5.94 -7.25 10.78
N GLY A 371 -5.82 -7.14 9.46
CA GLY A 371 -5.62 -8.30 8.58
C GLY A 371 -4.37 -9.10 8.86
N PRO A 372 -3.17 -8.52 9.05
CA PRO A 372 -1.96 -9.32 9.22
C PRO A 372 -1.98 -10.21 10.46
N ALA A 373 -2.37 -9.70 11.63
CA ALA A 373 -2.46 -10.50 12.85
C ALA A 373 -3.60 -11.53 12.78
N LEU A 374 -4.79 -11.10 12.31
CA LEU A 374 -5.93 -12.00 12.14
C LEU A 374 -5.62 -13.11 11.13
N GLY A 375 -5.03 -12.74 9.99
CA GLY A 375 -4.68 -13.67 8.93
C GLY A 375 -3.67 -14.72 9.40
N THR A 376 -2.59 -14.30 10.04
CA THR A 376 -1.57 -15.24 10.54
C THR A 376 -2.08 -16.09 11.70
N TYR A 377 -2.95 -15.56 12.57
CA TYR A 377 -3.59 -16.34 13.62
C TYR A 377 -4.48 -17.45 13.03
N ILE A 378 -5.39 -17.11 12.12
CA ILE A 378 -6.27 -18.10 11.49
C ILE A 378 -5.45 -19.10 10.66
N TYR A 379 -4.43 -18.61 9.96
CA TYR A 379 -3.50 -19.43 9.18
C TYR A 379 -2.81 -20.50 10.04
N SER A 380 -2.38 -20.14 11.25
CA SER A 380 -1.74 -21.09 12.20
C SER A 380 -2.69 -22.20 12.66
N ILE A 381 -4.01 -22.01 12.57
CA ILE A 381 -5.02 -23.03 12.84
C ILE A 381 -5.23 -23.89 11.60
N ASN A 382 -5.57 -23.27 10.48
CA ASN A 382 -5.78 -23.94 9.18
C ASN A 382 -5.82 -22.95 8.02
N SER A 383 -5.00 -23.17 7.01
CA SER A 383 -4.94 -22.31 5.82
C SER A 383 -6.26 -22.29 5.02
N ASN A 384 -6.98 -23.40 4.93
CA ASN A 384 -8.25 -23.47 4.21
C ASN A 384 -9.33 -22.64 4.90
N ILE A 385 -9.36 -22.65 6.25
CA ILE A 385 -10.28 -21.81 7.04
C ILE A 385 -10.01 -20.33 6.74
N LEU A 386 -8.74 -19.93 6.68
CA LEU A 386 -8.38 -18.55 6.32
C LEU A 386 -8.95 -18.15 4.97
N PHE A 387 -8.74 -18.98 3.93
CA PHE A 387 -9.21 -18.64 2.58
C PHE A 387 -10.73 -18.65 2.48
N LEU A 388 -11.44 -19.55 3.19
CA LEU A 388 -12.90 -19.52 3.30
C LEU A 388 -13.38 -18.22 3.98
N ILE A 389 -12.73 -17.78 5.05
CA ILE A 389 -13.05 -16.50 5.69
C ILE A 389 -12.81 -15.34 4.73
N CYS A 390 -11.72 -15.34 3.94
CA CYS A 390 -11.48 -14.32 2.92
C CYS A 390 -12.59 -14.29 1.85
N ILE A 391 -13.13 -15.45 1.46
CA ILE A 391 -14.30 -15.54 0.56
C ILE A 391 -15.52 -14.87 1.21
N VAL A 392 -15.85 -15.23 2.45
CA VAL A 392 -16.99 -14.64 3.18
C VAL A 392 -16.83 -13.13 3.32
N VAL A 393 -15.65 -12.67 3.71
CA VAL A 393 -15.31 -11.23 3.83
C VAL A 393 -15.48 -10.50 2.49
N THR A 394 -15.11 -11.15 1.37
CA THR A 394 -15.31 -10.60 0.02
C THR A 394 -16.80 -10.43 -0.31
N PHE A 395 -17.64 -11.42 -0.02
CA PHE A 395 -19.10 -11.32 -0.19
C PHE A 395 -19.70 -10.19 0.67
N LEU A 396 -19.33 -10.14 1.96
CA LEU A 396 -19.81 -9.11 2.88
C LEU A 396 -19.40 -7.69 2.44
N SER A 397 -18.20 -7.54 1.88
CA SER A 397 -17.71 -6.28 1.34
C SER A 397 -18.59 -5.76 0.20
N VAL A 398 -18.90 -6.60 -0.78
CA VAL A 398 -19.74 -6.23 -1.92
C VAL A 398 -21.18 -5.98 -1.47
N PHE A 399 -21.73 -6.85 -0.62
CA PHE A 399 -23.07 -6.68 -0.06
C PHE A 399 -23.22 -5.34 0.67
N SER A 400 -22.27 -5.02 1.56
CA SER A 400 -22.26 -3.76 2.30
C SER A 400 -22.21 -2.55 1.35
N THR A 401 -21.36 -2.57 0.33
CA THR A 401 -21.25 -1.48 -0.64
C THR A 401 -22.54 -1.29 -1.44
N ARG A 402 -23.23 -2.37 -1.81
CA ARG A 402 -24.50 -2.33 -2.56
C ARG A 402 -25.65 -1.68 -1.82
N ILE A 403 -25.67 -1.72 -0.50
CA ILE A 403 -26.73 -1.05 0.30
C ILE A 403 -26.86 0.42 -0.08
N VAL A 404 -25.75 1.06 -0.45
CA VAL A 404 -25.74 2.48 -0.85
C VAL A 404 -26.16 2.66 -2.32
N LEU A 405 -25.67 1.78 -3.20
CA LEU A 405 -25.96 1.87 -4.64
C LEU A 405 -27.44 1.63 -4.97
N ASN A 406 -28.12 0.77 -4.21
CA ASN A 406 -29.54 0.46 -4.41
C ASN A 406 -30.51 1.55 -3.87
N LYS A 407 -30.00 2.54 -3.11
CA LYS A 407 -30.81 3.65 -2.58
C LYS A 407 -30.86 4.86 -3.52
N LYS A 408 -30.15 4.77 -4.65
CA LYS A 408 -30.19 5.75 -5.75
C LYS A 408 -30.92 5.18 -6.95
#